data_5fa2fb7fffaca10ac63190ae2788b8b6
#
_entry.id   5fa2fb7fffaca10ac63190ae2788b8b6
#
_cell.length_a   1.000
_cell.length_b   1.000
_cell.length_c   1.000
_cell.angle_alpha   90.00
_cell.angle_beta   90.00
_cell.angle_gamma   90.00
#
_symmetry.space_group_name_H-M   'P 1'
#
loop_
_entity.id
_entity.type
_entity.pdbx_description
1 polymer ?
#
loop_
_entity_poly.entity_id
_entity_poly.type
_entity_poly.pdbx_seq_one_letter_code
_entity_poly.pdbx_strand_id
1 'polypeptide(L)'
;MSDTSTGNGKVVVNRSMSLDGFIAGPGHAMNWIFDFMAPDAFPEIAAATGAMLVGRRTYEVGKRMAAGAERGSASSGEAYPFSGPVFVLTHEPPDPPDAAVTFLTGDIGEAVARARSAAGGKNLEILGADVAGQCLRRGLVDEILVYVLPVLLGDGIRFSSPGLARIDLEPVSSTRSGAVTILRFRVRK
;
A
#
# COMPACT_ATOMS: atom_id res chain seq x y z
N MET A 1 28.92 2.38 -23.69
CA MET A 1 29.13 2.05 -22.27
C MET A 1 27.75 2.06 -21.63
N SER A 2 27.17 0.87 -21.46
CA SER A 2 25.84 0.72 -20.89
C SER A 2 25.92 0.91 -19.38
N ASP A 3 25.32 1.99 -18.90
CA ASP A 3 25.16 2.26 -17.47
C ASP A 3 24.16 1.23 -16.92
N THR A 4 24.65 0.11 -16.43
CA THR A 4 23.88 -0.85 -15.63
C THR A 4 23.77 -0.30 -14.22
N SER A 5 23.05 0.81 -14.06
CA SER A 5 22.49 1.19 -12.78
C SER A 5 21.56 0.07 -12.34
N THR A 6 22.06 -0.82 -11.49
CA THR A 6 21.24 -1.74 -10.71
C THR A 6 20.34 -0.88 -9.83
N GLY A 7 19.18 -0.51 -10.36
CA GLY A 7 18.21 0.34 -9.72
C GLY A 7 17.81 -0.26 -8.39
N ASN A 8 18.31 0.36 -7.31
CA ASN A 8 17.88 0.02 -5.97
C ASN A 8 16.41 0.43 -5.87
N GLY A 9 15.48 -0.53 -5.83
CA GLY A 9 14.06 -0.28 -5.84
C GLY A 9 13.64 0.69 -4.73
N LYS A 10 12.60 1.47 -4.97
CA LYS A 10 12.09 2.49 -4.06
C LYS A 10 11.18 1.88 -2.99
N VAL A 11 11.11 2.53 -1.84
CA VAL A 11 10.07 2.29 -0.83
C VAL A 11 8.88 3.20 -1.16
N VAL A 12 7.76 2.61 -1.56
CA VAL A 12 6.58 3.33 -2.07
C VAL A 12 5.39 3.10 -1.16
N VAL A 13 4.81 4.17 -0.64
CA VAL A 13 3.48 4.12 -0.02
C VAL A 13 2.44 4.20 -1.12
N ASN A 14 1.67 3.13 -1.31
CA ASN A 14 0.63 3.03 -2.33
C ASN A 14 -0.75 2.89 -1.69
N ARG A 15 -1.73 3.74 -2.09
CA ARG A 15 -3.07 3.75 -1.51
C ARG A 15 -4.15 4.31 -2.42
N SER A 16 -5.32 3.68 -2.34
CA SER A 16 -6.57 4.33 -2.73
C SER A 16 -7.06 5.23 -1.60
N MET A 17 -7.61 6.39 -1.94
CA MET A 17 -8.05 7.40 -0.99
C MET A 17 -9.33 8.08 -1.49
N SER A 18 -10.31 8.27 -0.61
CA SER A 18 -11.46 9.13 -0.87
C SER A 18 -11.03 10.59 -1.01
N LEU A 19 -11.85 11.42 -1.65
CA LEU A 19 -11.54 12.84 -1.81
C LEU A 19 -11.38 13.57 -0.46
N ASP A 20 -12.07 13.12 0.58
CA ASP A 20 -11.98 13.65 1.95
C ASP A 20 -10.89 13.00 2.82
N GLY A 21 -9.99 12.17 2.22
CA GLY A 21 -8.73 11.74 2.83
C GLY A 21 -8.79 10.44 3.62
N PHE A 22 -9.77 9.57 3.39
CA PHE A 22 -9.84 8.25 4.00
C PHE A 22 -9.33 7.16 3.08
N ILE A 23 -8.62 6.18 3.63
CA ILE A 23 -8.08 5.01 2.92
C ILE A 23 -8.89 3.73 3.20
N ALA A 24 -9.76 3.76 4.20
CA ALA A 24 -10.76 2.75 4.49
C ALA A 24 -11.95 3.43 5.17
N GLY A 25 -13.14 2.93 4.97
CA GLY A 25 -14.35 3.37 5.66
C GLY A 25 -14.43 2.86 7.11
N PRO A 26 -15.53 3.15 7.82
CA PRO A 26 -15.80 2.63 9.15
C PRO A 26 -15.67 1.11 9.18
N GLY A 27 -15.14 0.55 10.26
CA GLY A 27 -14.91 -0.89 10.39
C GLY A 27 -13.86 -1.46 9.43
N HIS A 28 -13.00 -0.62 8.85
CA HIS A 28 -12.02 -0.97 7.81
C HIS A 28 -12.65 -1.43 6.49
N ALA A 29 -13.84 -0.95 6.15
CA ALA A 29 -14.54 -1.29 4.92
C ALA A 29 -13.73 -0.79 3.69
N MET A 30 -13.56 -1.68 2.70
CA MET A 30 -12.81 -1.42 1.48
C MET A 30 -13.66 -1.60 0.20
N ASN A 31 -14.90 -2.02 0.32
CA ASN A 31 -15.79 -2.33 -0.80
C ASN A 31 -16.05 -1.11 -1.72
N TRP A 32 -16.03 0.10 -1.20
CA TRP A 32 -16.21 1.35 -1.95
C TRP A 32 -15.16 1.58 -3.05
N ILE A 33 -14.00 0.94 -2.97
CA ILE A 33 -12.94 1.05 -3.99
C ILE A 33 -13.38 0.42 -5.31
N PHE A 34 -14.10 -0.69 -5.24
CA PHE A 34 -14.50 -1.47 -6.43
C PHE A 34 -15.51 -0.75 -7.32
N ASP A 35 -16.19 0.27 -6.81
CA ASP A 35 -17.11 1.09 -7.60
C ASP A 35 -16.39 1.96 -8.66
N PHE A 36 -15.08 2.19 -8.47
CA PHE A 36 -14.30 3.12 -9.26
C PHE A 36 -13.11 2.50 -9.97
N MET A 37 -12.63 1.34 -9.53
CA MET A 37 -11.40 0.75 -10.03
C MET A 37 -11.68 -0.31 -11.08
N ALA A 38 -11.19 -0.07 -12.29
CA ALA A 38 -11.20 -1.06 -13.34
C ALA A 38 -10.24 -2.23 -12.99
N PRO A 39 -10.56 -3.47 -13.41
CA PRO A 39 -9.72 -4.64 -13.14
C PRO A 39 -8.27 -4.51 -13.60
N ASP A 40 -8.04 -3.67 -14.61
CA ASP A 40 -6.74 -3.42 -15.26
C ASP A 40 -6.02 -2.16 -14.72
N ALA A 41 -6.49 -1.55 -13.63
CA ALA A 41 -5.94 -0.29 -13.12
C ALA A 41 -4.50 -0.38 -12.59
N PHE A 42 -3.93 -1.59 -12.38
CA PHE A 42 -2.67 -1.77 -11.65
C PHE A 42 -1.56 -2.60 -12.30
N PRO A 43 -1.58 -2.99 -13.58
CA PRO A 43 -0.60 -3.95 -14.12
C PRO A 43 0.83 -3.42 -14.03
N GLU A 44 1.05 -2.12 -14.28
CA GLU A 44 2.38 -1.50 -14.24
C GLU A 44 2.95 -1.45 -12.83
N ILE A 45 2.09 -1.20 -11.82
CA ILE A 45 2.50 -1.13 -10.42
C ILE A 45 2.84 -2.51 -9.90
N ALA A 46 1.99 -3.50 -10.17
CA ALA A 46 2.24 -4.89 -9.80
C ALA A 46 3.56 -5.40 -10.43
N ALA A 47 3.85 -5.04 -11.69
CA ALA A 47 5.10 -5.39 -12.36
C ALA A 47 6.34 -4.71 -11.73
N ALA A 48 6.19 -3.49 -11.23
CA ALA A 48 7.26 -2.72 -10.58
C ALA A 48 7.50 -3.12 -9.12
N THR A 49 6.54 -3.81 -8.48
CA THR A 49 6.60 -4.22 -7.07
C THR A 49 7.31 -5.57 -6.94
N GLY A 50 8.31 -5.63 -6.06
CA GLY A 50 9.07 -6.84 -5.78
C GLY A 50 8.71 -7.48 -4.43
N ALA A 51 8.22 -6.68 -3.47
CA ALA A 51 7.75 -7.15 -2.17
C ALA A 51 6.71 -6.19 -1.60
N MET A 52 5.91 -6.66 -0.65
CA MET A 52 4.97 -5.84 0.12
C MET A 52 5.28 -5.93 1.62
N LEU A 53 5.16 -4.80 2.33
CA LEU A 53 5.16 -4.73 3.78
C LEU A 53 3.84 -4.13 4.25
N VAL A 54 3.09 -4.89 5.03
CA VAL A 54 1.76 -4.52 5.49
C VAL A 54 1.64 -4.65 7.00
N GLY A 55 0.72 -3.91 7.62
CA GLY A 55 0.36 -4.12 9.01
C GLY A 55 -0.65 -5.27 9.17
N ARG A 56 -0.76 -5.82 10.40
CA ARG A 56 -1.67 -6.92 10.71
C ARG A 56 -3.11 -6.68 10.23
N ARG A 57 -3.69 -5.50 10.51
CA ARG A 57 -5.07 -5.19 10.10
C ARG A 57 -5.24 -5.17 8.58
N THR A 58 -4.27 -4.63 7.86
CA THR A 58 -4.29 -4.64 6.38
C THR A 58 -4.24 -6.06 5.84
N TYR A 59 -3.42 -6.93 6.43
CA TYR A 59 -3.37 -8.34 6.10
C TYR A 59 -4.72 -9.04 6.36
N GLU A 60 -5.34 -8.80 7.52
CA GLU A 60 -6.65 -9.37 7.87
C GLU A 60 -7.76 -8.89 6.92
N VAL A 61 -7.76 -7.60 6.54
CA VAL A 61 -8.67 -7.05 5.52
C VAL A 61 -8.45 -7.74 4.18
N GLY A 62 -7.21 -7.88 3.73
CA GLY A 62 -6.87 -8.57 2.48
C GLY A 62 -7.35 -10.02 2.46
N LYS A 63 -7.24 -10.74 3.58
CA LYS A 63 -7.80 -12.11 3.70
C LYS A 63 -9.32 -12.13 3.58
N ARG A 64 -10.04 -11.21 4.23
CA ARG A 64 -11.50 -11.12 4.11
C ARG A 64 -11.93 -10.80 2.68
N MET A 65 -11.24 -9.87 2.02
CA MET A 65 -11.49 -9.54 0.61
C MET A 65 -11.25 -10.74 -0.31
N ALA A 66 -10.16 -11.48 -0.13
CA ALA A 66 -9.86 -12.68 -0.90
C ALA A 66 -10.88 -13.79 -0.67
N ALA A 67 -11.43 -13.92 0.54
CA ALA A 67 -12.49 -14.85 0.87
C ALA A 67 -13.89 -14.44 0.33
N GLY A 68 -14.01 -13.29 -0.33
CA GLY A 68 -15.26 -12.77 -0.88
C GLY A 68 -16.21 -12.14 0.15
N ALA A 69 -15.80 -12.02 1.41
CA ALA A 69 -16.66 -11.52 2.49
C ALA A 69 -17.05 -10.03 2.35
N GLU A 70 -16.31 -9.26 1.56
CA GLU A 70 -16.54 -7.83 1.34
C GLU A 70 -16.90 -7.49 -0.13
N ARG A 71 -17.10 -8.49 -0.98
CA ARG A 71 -17.52 -8.28 -2.37
C ARG A 71 -19.03 -8.06 -2.43
N GLY A 72 -19.45 -6.83 -2.71
CA GLY A 72 -20.80 -6.60 -3.21
C GLY A 72 -21.00 -7.37 -4.52
N SER A 73 -22.24 -7.75 -4.82
CA SER A 73 -22.66 -8.63 -5.93
C SER A 73 -22.31 -8.17 -7.36
N ALA A 74 -21.53 -7.13 -7.54
CA ALA A 74 -21.27 -6.48 -8.84
C ALA A 74 -19.84 -6.58 -9.36
N SER A 75 -18.87 -7.13 -8.63
CA SER A 75 -17.49 -7.15 -9.14
C SER A 75 -16.84 -8.53 -9.07
N SER A 76 -16.61 -9.11 -10.25
CA SER A 76 -15.62 -10.14 -10.51
C SER A 76 -14.18 -9.59 -10.40
N GLY A 77 -13.95 -8.61 -9.50
CA GLY A 77 -12.64 -8.00 -9.32
C GLY A 77 -11.62 -9.02 -8.85
N GLU A 78 -10.65 -9.29 -9.70
CA GLU A 78 -9.48 -10.07 -9.32
C GLU A 78 -8.80 -9.41 -8.13
N ALA A 79 -8.29 -10.23 -7.21
CA ALA A 79 -7.43 -9.76 -6.13
C ALA A 79 -6.26 -8.99 -6.74
N TYR A 80 -5.74 -8.00 -6.01
CA TYR A 80 -4.55 -7.25 -6.44
C TYR A 80 -3.50 -8.21 -7.04
N PRO A 81 -3.06 -8.04 -8.29
CA PRO A 81 -2.32 -9.06 -9.05
C PRO A 81 -0.85 -9.12 -8.64
N PHE A 82 -0.58 -9.38 -7.37
CA PHE A 82 0.75 -9.51 -6.81
C PHE A 82 0.98 -10.92 -6.25
N SER A 83 2.02 -11.59 -6.75
CA SER A 83 2.41 -12.93 -6.35
C SER A 83 3.78 -13.00 -5.65
N GLY A 84 4.38 -11.86 -5.35
CA GLY A 84 5.67 -11.77 -4.66
C GLY A 84 5.57 -11.93 -3.14
N PRO A 85 6.70 -11.84 -2.42
CA PRO A 85 6.75 -11.98 -0.97
C PRO A 85 5.98 -10.85 -0.27
N VAL A 86 5.13 -11.25 0.69
CA VAL A 86 4.39 -10.35 1.57
C VAL A 86 4.90 -10.50 3.00
N PHE A 87 5.27 -9.38 3.60
CA PHE A 87 5.69 -9.27 4.98
C PHE A 87 4.61 -8.60 5.81
N VAL A 88 4.29 -9.19 6.97
CA VAL A 88 3.28 -8.66 7.89
C VAL A 88 3.95 -8.23 9.17
N LEU A 89 4.01 -6.92 9.44
CA LEU A 89 4.53 -6.40 10.71
C LEU A 89 3.43 -6.49 11.78
N THR A 90 3.74 -7.18 12.86
CA THR A 90 2.82 -7.39 13.99
C THR A 90 3.60 -7.56 15.30
N HIS A 91 2.96 -7.25 16.42
CA HIS A 91 3.51 -7.55 17.75
C HIS A 91 3.33 -9.04 18.11
N GLU A 92 2.25 -9.65 17.62
CA GLU A 92 1.87 -11.05 17.92
C GLU A 92 1.55 -11.77 16.61
N PRO A 93 2.48 -12.57 16.07
CA PRO A 93 2.19 -13.45 14.94
C PRO A 93 1.11 -14.48 15.33
N PRO A 94 0.24 -14.89 14.40
CA PRO A 94 -0.72 -15.95 14.66
C PRO A 94 0.00 -17.30 14.90
N ASP A 95 -0.62 -18.17 15.67
CA ASP A 95 -0.17 -19.55 15.89
C ASP A 95 -1.31 -20.53 15.51
N PRO A 96 -1.15 -21.37 14.49
CA PRO A 96 0.00 -21.46 13.58
C PRO A 96 0.09 -20.26 12.61
N PRO A 97 1.31 -19.91 12.16
CA PRO A 97 1.49 -18.83 11.20
C PRO A 97 0.96 -19.22 9.82
N ASP A 98 0.45 -18.22 9.09
CA ASP A 98 0.07 -18.41 7.69
C ASP A 98 1.32 -18.56 6.81
N ALA A 99 1.47 -19.71 6.16
CA ALA A 99 2.64 -20.02 5.33
C ALA A 99 2.74 -19.15 4.05
N ALA A 100 1.66 -18.47 3.66
CA ALA A 100 1.63 -17.61 2.48
C ALA A 100 2.34 -16.25 2.68
N VAL A 101 2.65 -15.89 3.92
CA VAL A 101 3.28 -14.60 4.27
C VAL A 101 4.39 -14.77 5.30
N THR A 102 5.28 -13.78 5.39
CA THR A 102 6.31 -13.76 6.44
C THR A 102 5.92 -12.77 7.52
N PHE A 103 5.71 -13.24 8.74
CA PHE A 103 5.45 -12.36 9.87
C PHE A 103 6.77 -11.80 10.41
N LEU A 104 6.77 -10.49 10.70
CA LEU A 104 7.88 -9.76 11.29
C LEU A 104 7.42 -9.13 12.61
N THR A 105 8.31 -9.09 13.57
CA THR A 105 8.13 -8.39 14.86
C THR A 105 9.29 -7.41 15.06
N GLY A 106 9.11 -6.40 15.91
CA GLY A 106 10.17 -5.49 16.30
C GLY A 106 10.21 -4.19 15.49
N ASP A 107 11.42 -3.74 15.15
CA ASP A 107 11.67 -2.40 14.59
C ASP A 107 11.23 -2.27 13.13
N ILE A 108 10.59 -1.13 12.81
CA ILE A 108 10.11 -0.85 11.44
C ILE A 108 11.26 -0.71 10.44
N GLY A 109 12.42 -0.19 10.83
CA GLY A 109 13.58 -0.05 9.94
C GLY A 109 14.14 -1.42 9.55
N GLU A 110 14.23 -2.34 10.49
CA GLU A 110 14.65 -3.73 10.24
C GLU A 110 13.63 -4.46 9.34
N ALA A 111 12.33 -4.26 9.58
CA ALA A 111 11.28 -4.82 8.75
C ALA A 111 11.35 -4.32 7.31
N VAL A 112 11.55 -3.00 7.11
CA VAL A 112 11.73 -2.39 5.78
C VAL A 112 12.98 -2.93 5.10
N ALA A 113 14.13 -3.00 5.81
CA ALA A 113 15.38 -3.51 5.25
C ALA A 113 15.23 -4.96 4.77
N ARG A 114 14.60 -5.83 5.57
CA ARG A 114 14.35 -7.23 5.22
C ARG A 114 13.41 -7.38 4.02
N ALA A 115 12.29 -6.65 4.01
CA ALA A 115 11.33 -6.69 2.92
C ALA A 115 11.92 -6.11 1.62
N ARG A 116 12.72 -5.04 1.71
CA ARG A 116 13.43 -4.44 0.57
C ARG A 116 14.46 -5.40 -0.04
N SER A 117 15.18 -6.12 0.79
CA SER A 117 16.12 -7.15 0.30
C SER A 117 15.40 -8.23 -0.51
N ALA A 118 14.22 -8.65 -0.06
CA ALA A 118 13.40 -9.64 -0.78
C ALA A 118 12.75 -9.09 -2.06
N ALA A 119 12.68 -7.79 -2.23
CA ALA A 119 12.12 -7.16 -3.44
C ALA A 119 12.99 -7.33 -4.69
N GLY A 120 14.24 -7.81 -4.56
CA GLY A 120 15.10 -8.18 -5.69
C GLY A 120 15.41 -7.03 -6.65
N GLY A 121 15.62 -5.81 -6.11
CA GLY A 121 15.87 -4.60 -6.90
C GLY A 121 14.63 -3.88 -7.42
N LYS A 122 13.44 -4.47 -7.26
CA LYS A 122 12.15 -3.82 -7.52
C LYS A 122 11.69 -3.00 -6.29
N ASN A 123 10.56 -2.32 -6.41
CA ASN A 123 10.01 -1.51 -5.34
C ASN A 123 9.49 -2.36 -4.17
N LEU A 124 9.68 -1.85 -2.96
CA LEU A 124 8.96 -2.30 -1.78
C LEU A 124 7.70 -1.44 -1.61
N GLU A 125 6.54 -2.06 -1.63
CA GLU A 125 5.27 -1.40 -1.44
C GLU A 125 4.83 -1.46 0.03
N ILE A 126 4.46 -0.31 0.59
CA ILE A 126 3.99 -0.18 1.97
C ILE A 126 2.49 0.03 1.98
N LEU A 127 1.74 -0.87 2.62
CA LEU A 127 0.30 -0.77 2.77
C LEU A 127 -0.12 -0.65 4.25
N GLY A 128 -1.22 0.05 4.48
CA GLY A 128 -1.78 0.27 5.81
C GLY A 128 -1.30 1.58 6.49
N ALA A 129 -2.22 2.25 7.20
CA ALA A 129 -2.00 3.59 7.76
C ALA A 129 -0.85 3.64 8.77
N ASP A 130 -0.83 2.68 9.70
CA ASP A 130 0.13 2.68 10.80
C ASP A 130 1.56 2.39 10.33
N VAL A 131 1.76 1.31 9.56
CA VAL A 131 3.09 0.94 9.03
C VAL A 131 3.65 2.06 8.16
N ALA A 132 2.85 2.66 7.28
CA ALA A 132 3.31 3.77 6.48
C ALA A 132 3.59 5.04 7.32
N GLY A 133 2.79 5.31 8.35
CA GLY A 133 3.05 6.39 9.30
C GLY A 133 4.38 6.21 10.03
N GLN A 134 4.71 5.00 10.46
CA GLN A 134 6.01 4.66 11.05
C GLN A 134 7.16 4.86 10.06
N CYS A 135 7.00 4.37 8.82
CA CYS A 135 7.99 4.56 7.75
C CYS A 135 8.22 6.05 7.42
N LEU A 136 7.16 6.84 7.33
CA LEU A 136 7.23 8.28 7.06
C LEU A 136 7.95 9.03 8.18
N ARG A 137 7.64 8.74 9.45
CA ARG A 137 8.32 9.34 10.61
C ARG A 137 9.82 9.06 10.65
N ARG A 138 10.25 7.93 10.11
CA ARG A 138 11.66 7.49 10.05
C ARG A 138 12.37 7.89 8.74
N GLY A 139 11.69 8.60 7.82
CA GLY A 139 12.28 8.96 6.51
C GLY A 139 12.60 7.77 5.61
N LEU A 140 11.91 6.64 5.79
CA LEU A 140 12.15 5.40 5.06
C LEU A 140 11.41 5.35 3.71
N VAL A 141 10.47 6.27 3.46
CA VAL A 141 9.66 6.32 2.24
C VAL A 141 10.34 7.19 1.18
N ASP A 142 10.42 6.70 -0.03
CA ASP A 142 10.97 7.42 -1.19
C ASP A 142 9.86 8.09 -2.02
N GLU A 143 8.73 7.41 -2.23
CA GLU A 143 7.60 7.91 -3.01
C GLU A 143 6.25 7.59 -2.37
N ILE A 144 5.29 8.44 -2.67
CA ILE A 144 3.87 8.23 -2.35
C ILE A 144 3.10 8.18 -3.65
N LEU A 145 2.29 7.14 -3.83
CA LEU A 145 1.37 6.95 -4.94
C LEU A 145 -0.05 6.88 -4.38
N VAL A 146 -0.91 7.80 -4.82
CA VAL A 146 -2.29 7.90 -4.33
C VAL A 146 -3.25 7.84 -5.50
N TYR A 147 -4.24 6.96 -5.39
CA TYR A 147 -5.42 6.90 -6.24
C TYR A 147 -6.55 7.65 -5.54
N VAL A 148 -6.84 8.85 -5.98
CA VAL A 148 -7.93 9.65 -5.43
C VAL A 148 -9.22 9.27 -6.15
N LEU A 149 -10.16 8.70 -5.40
CA LEU A 149 -11.47 8.29 -5.89
C LEU A 149 -12.52 9.38 -5.66
N PRO A 150 -13.45 9.58 -6.58
CA PRO A 150 -14.44 10.66 -6.53
C PRO A 150 -15.60 10.31 -5.57
N VAL A 151 -15.27 10.13 -4.29
CA VAL A 151 -16.22 9.79 -3.22
C VAL A 151 -15.82 10.49 -1.93
N LEU A 152 -16.81 10.84 -1.10
CA LEU A 152 -16.64 11.29 0.27
C LEU A 152 -17.14 10.19 1.19
N LEU A 153 -16.29 9.75 2.13
CA LEU A 153 -16.65 8.71 3.10
C LEU A 153 -17.14 9.28 4.43
N GLY A 154 -16.72 10.50 4.78
CA GLY A 154 -17.12 11.19 6.01
C GLY A 154 -16.46 10.66 7.28
N ASP A 155 -16.18 9.36 7.35
CA ASP A 155 -15.54 8.69 8.49
C ASP A 155 -14.72 7.49 8.04
N GLY A 156 -13.79 7.02 8.88
CA GLY A 156 -12.94 5.87 8.62
C GLY A 156 -11.47 6.06 9.00
N ILE A 157 -10.60 5.36 8.30
CA ILE A 157 -9.15 5.40 8.51
C ILE A 157 -8.54 6.46 7.58
N ARG A 158 -7.91 7.47 8.14
CA ARG A 158 -7.28 8.54 7.38
C ARG A 158 -5.99 8.08 6.70
N PHE A 159 -5.66 8.77 5.60
CA PHE A 159 -4.40 8.58 4.86
C PHE A 159 -3.18 8.80 5.76
N SER A 160 -3.15 9.88 6.52
CA SER A 160 -2.06 10.22 7.45
C SER A 160 -2.42 9.87 8.88
N SER A 161 -1.47 9.28 9.61
CA SER A 161 -1.63 9.02 11.05
C SER A 161 -1.58 10.33 11.83
N PRO A 162 -2.34 10.44 12.93
CA PRO A 162 -2.22 11.58 13.84
C PRO A 162 -0.78 11.77 14.33
N GLY A 163 -0.36 13.03 14.49
CA GLY A 163 0.97 13.37 15.00
C GLY A 163 2.11 13.20 13.98
N LEU A 164 1.81 12.99 12.70
CA LEU A 164 2.81 13.06 11.66
C LEU A 164 3.26 14.53 11.50
N ALA A 165 4.57 14.78 11.61
CA ALA A 165 5.14 16.10 11.33
C ALA A 165 4.97 16.45 9.84
N ARG A 166 5.12 17.76 9.52
CA ARG A 166 5.12 18.21 8.13
C ARG A 166 6.20 17.48 7.34
N ILE A 167 5.81 16.94 6.20
CA ILE A 167 6.70 16.33 5.20
C ILE A 167 6.41 17.01 3.87
N ASP A 168 7.45 17.58 3.26
CA ASP A 168 7.31 18.23 1.96
C ASP A 168 7.41 17.19 0.84
N LEU A 169 6.52 17.31 -0.13
CA LEU A 169 6.41 16.41 -1.27
C LEU A 169 6.72 17.14 -2.55
N GLU A 170 7.45 16.50 -3.45
CA GLU A 170 7.73 16.97 -4.79
C GLU A 170 6.82 16.23 -5.78
N PRO A 171 5.99 16.95 -6.57
CA PRO A 171 5.15 16.32 -7.58
C PRO A 171 5.99 15.60 -8.64
N VAL A 172 5.66 14.35 -8.94
CA VAL A 172 6.28 13.55 -10.00
C VAL A 172 5.35 13.41 -11.19
N SER A 173 4.10 13.03 -10.95
CA SER A 173 3.09 12.92 -11.99
C SER A 173 1.67 13.08 -11.44
N SER A 174 0.77 13.51 -12.32
CA SER A 174 -0.67 13.53 -12.11
C SER A 174 -1.34 13.01 -13.38
N THR A 175 -2.05 11.89 -13.28
CA THR A 175 -2.72 11.24 -14.41
C THR A 175 -4.15 10.85 -14.03
N ARG A 176 -4.95 10.43 -15.01
CA ARG A 176 -6.32 9.94 -14.79
C ARG A 176 -6.49 8.57 -15.46
N SER A 177 -7.23 7.70 -14.78
CA SER A 177 -7.74 6.46 -15.33
C SER A 177 -9.23 6.38 -15.02
N GLY A 178 -10.06 6.54 -16.03
CA GLY A 178 -11.50 6.67 -15.83
C GLY A 178 -11.87 7.82 -14.88
N ALA A 179 -12.55 7.50 -13.79
CA ALA A 179 -12.94 8.45 -12.74
C ALA A 179 -11.84 8.71 -11.70
N VAL A 180 -10.77 7.91 -11.68
CA VAL A 180 -9.72 7.95 -10.67
C VAL A 180 -8.61 8.93 -11.07
N THR A 181 -8.21 9.81 -10.15
CA THR A 181 -7.02 10.66 -10.30
C THR A 181 -5.84 9.99 -9.60
N ILE A 182 -4.74 9.81 -10.33
CA ILE A 182 -3.53 9.14 -9.83
C ILE A 182 -2.45 10.19 -9.62
N LEU A 183 -1.99 10.32 -8.38
CA LEU A 183 -0.98 11.29 -7.97
C LEU A 183 0.26 10.55 -7.48
N ARG A 184 1.42 10.95 -8.00
CA ARG A 184 2.73 10.44 -7.54
C ARG A 184 3.57 11.60 -7.03
N PHE A 185 4.16 11.40 -5.86
CA PHE A 185 5.03 12.36 -5.22
C PHE A 185 6.33 11.69 -4.75
N ARG A 186 7.43 12.42 -4.83
CA ARG A 186 8.66 12.08 -4.13
C ARG A 186 8.65 12.70 -2.74
N VAL A 187 9.07 11.93 -1.74
CA VAL A 187 9.24 12.42 -0.37
C VAL A 187 10.57 13.17 -0.29
N ARG A 188 10.55 14.43 0.12
CA ARG A 188 11.77 15.19 0.40
C ARG A 188 12.35 14.72 1.74
N LYS A 189 13.61 14.32 1.72
CA LYS A 189 14.40 13.93 2.92
C LYS A 189 15.20 15.08 3.43
#